data_b1a9d76578bc9a9c37b578220b523e21
#
_entry.id   b1a9d76578bc9a9c37b578220b523e21
#
_cell.length_a   1.000
_cell.length_b   1.000
_cell.length_c   1.000
_cell.angle_alpha   90.00
_cell.angle_beta   90.00
_cell.angle_gamma   90.00
#
_symmetry.space_group_name_H-M   'P 1'
#
loop_
_entity.id
_entity.type
_entity.pdbx_description
1 polymer ?
#
loop_
_entity_poly.entity_id
_entity_poly.type
_entity_poly.pdbx_seq_one_letter_code
_entity_poly.pdbx_strand_id
1 'polypeptide(L)'
;MEYGGLMEHVIGYDLARGLHIIAVIAWIAGLLILPRFYAYITASTPGGELEAAMLKAARNLRMIILIPSFILAWSFGLFLFATYITGDWSRPIPEVLATVPHWFWGKLILVLGLSGYQGFLSSAGKRLAAGERKHTERYWRLMTEVPFLVAIAA
;
A
#
# COMPACT_ATOMS: atom_id res chain seq x y z
N MET A 1 19.47 -0.11 36.74
CA MET A 1 19.67 0.68 35.51
C MET A 1 19.30 -0.08 34.22
N GLU A 2 18.98 -1.36 34.28
CA GLU A 2 18.64 -2.19 33.09
C GLU A 2 17.20 -2.04 32.60
N TYR A 3 16.28 -1.60 33.47
CA TYR A 3 14.85 -1.48 33.13
C TYR A 3 14.51 -0.33 32.15
N GLY A 4 15.33 0.72 32.10
CA GLY A 4 15.10 1.87 31.19
C GLY A 4 15.28 1.49 29.72
N GLY A 5 16.34 0.77 29.38
CA GLY A 5 16.63 0.36 28.02
C GLY A 5 15.62 -0.65 27.45
N LEU A 6 15.11 -1.56 28.28
CA LEU A 6 14.06 -2.52 27.91
C LEU A 6 12.74 -1.81 27.63
N MET A 7 12.35 -0.84 28.45
CA MET A 7 11.11 -0.06 28.22
C MET A 7 11.21 0.81 26.95
N GLU A 8 12.32 1.47 26.69
CA GLU A 8 12.52 2.25 25.46
C GLU A 8 12.45 1.38 24.21
N HIS A 9 12.99 0.15 24.27
CA HIS A 9 12.95 -0.79 23.14
C HIS A 9 11.52 -1.30 22.87
N VAL A 10 10.75 -1.60 23.90
CA VAL A 10 9.36 -2.05 23.80
C VAL A 10 8.47 -0.92 23.27
N ILE A 11 8.62 0.29 23.81
CA ILE A 11 7.84 1.47 23.35
C ILE A 11 8.17 1.78 21.88
N GLY A 12 9.44 1.72 21.47
CA GLY A 12 9.83 1.96 20.08
C GLY A 12 9.26 0.93 19.11
N TYR A 13 9.23 -0.35 19.48
CA TYR A 13 8.65 -1.42 18.69
C TYR A 13 7.14 -1.27 18.56
N ASP A 14 6.43 -1.02 19.65
CA ASP A 14 4.98 -0.86 19.64
C ASP A 14 4.54 0.39 18.87
N LEU A 15 5.30 1.47 18.97
CA LEU A 15 5.08 2.68 18.17
C LEU A 15 5.28 2.40 16.68
N ALA A 16 6.36 1.74 16.28
CA ALA A 16 6.60 1.37 14.89
C ALA A 16 5.51 0.46 14.34
N ARG A 17 5.02 -0.48 15.16
CA ARG A 17 3.89 -1.35 14.82
C ARG A 17 2.60 -0.56 14.60
N GLY A 18 2.29 0.36 15.50
CA GLY A 18 1.12 1.24 15.37
C GLY A 18 1.19 2.10 14.11
N LEU A 19 2.34 2.72 13.83
CA LEU A 19 2.56 3.52 12.63
C LEU A 19 2.49 2.67 11.35
N HIS A 20 3.00 1.44 11.38
CA HIS A 20 2.86 0.50 10.26
C HIS A 20 1.39 0.21 9.96
N ILE A 21 0.58 -0.09 10.97
CA ILE A 21 -0.85 -0.38 10.81
C ILE A 21 -1.57 0.83 10.21
N ILE A 22 -1.34 2.04 10.74
CA ILE A 22 -1.93 3.27 10.21
C ILE A 22 -1.53 3.49 8.74
N ALA A 23 -0.26 3.31 8.41
CA ALA A 23 0.22 3.46 7.04
C ALA A 23 -0.42 2.44 6.09
N VAL A 24 -0.57 1.17 6.50
CA VAL A 24 -1.23 0.12 5.72
C VAL A 24 -2.71 0.45 5.48
N ILE A 25 -3.43 0.91 6.51
CA ILE A 25 -4.84 1.31 6.39
C ILE A 25 -4.97 2.47 5.39
N ALA A 26 -4.16 3.51 5.52
CA ALA A 26 -4.17 4.65 4.61
C ALA A 26 -3.84 4.24 3.16
N TRP A 27 -2.87 3.34 2.99
CA TRP A 27 -2.48 2.81 1.68
C TRP A 27 -3.61 2.03 1.01
N ILE A 28 -4.23 1.08 1.73
CA ILE A 28 -5.35 0.27 1.22
C ILE A 28 -6.55 1.18 0.90
N ALA A 29 -6.88 2.13 1.77
CA ALA A 29 -7.96 3.09 1.52
C ALA A 29 -7.72 3.89 0.22
N GLY A 30 -6.49 4.34 -0.01
CA GLY A 30 -6.12 5.02 -1.25
C GLY A 30 -6.27 4.13 -2.49
N LEU A 31 -5.89 2.85 -2.39
CA LEU A 31 -6.06 1.86 -3.47
C LEU A 31 -7.52 1.55 -3.78
N LEU A 32 -8.42 1.62 -2.79
CA LEU A 32 -9.87 1.45 -2.97
C LEU A 32 -10.51 2.65 -3.66
N ILE A 33 -10.08 3.87 -3.32
CA ILE A 33 -10.68 5.11 -3.83
C ILE A 33 -10.22 5.43 -5.25
N LEU A 34 -8.95 5.18 -5.57
CA LEU A 34 -8.36 5.59 -6.86
C LEU A 34 -9.08 5.03 -8.09
N PRO A 35 -9.45 3.73 -8.16
CA PRO A 35 -10.21 3.21 -9.30
C PRO A 35 -11.61 3.82 -9.43
N ARG A 36 -12.23 4.26 -8.33
CA ARG A 36 -13.52 4.98 -8.38
C ARG A 36 -13.38 6.32 -9.11
N PHE A 37 -12.31 7.06 -8.86
CA PHE A 37 -12.05 8.28 -9.62
C PHE A 37 -11.84 7.97 -11.11
N TYR A 38 -11.16 6.88 -11.44
CA TYR A 38 -10.99 6.45 -12.83
C TYR A 38 -12.32 6.05 -13.50
N ALA A 39 -13.24 5.45 -12.75
CA ALA A 39 -14.60 5.18 -13.23
C ALA A 39 -15.33 6.48 -13.59
N TYR A 40 -15.28 7.50 -12.72
CA TYR A 40 -15.91 8.81 -12.98
C TYR A 40 -15.26 9.53 -14.17
N ILE A 41 -13.95 9.50 -14.30
CA ILE A 41 -13.23 10.07 -15.44
C ILE A 41 -13.67 9.39 -16.73
N THR A 42 -13.79 8.06 -16.72
CA THR A 42 -14.21 7.30 -17.91
C THR A 42 -15.67 7.59 -18.31
N ALA A 43 -16.54 7.83 -17.34
CA ALA A 43 -17.96 8.13 -17.56
C ALA A 43 -18.21 9.60 -17.91
N SER A 44 -17.27 10.50 -17.63
CA SER A 44 -17.43 11.94 -17.86
C SER A 44 -17.24 12.33 -19.33
N THR A 45 -17.76 13.49 -19.70
CA THR A 45 -17.54 14.10 -21.03
C THR A 45 -16.06 14.49 -21.17
N PRO A 46 -15.37 14.07 -22.26
CA PRO A 46 -14.00 14.46 -22.51
C PRO A 46 -13.81 15.99 -22.53
N GLY A 47 -12.82 16.47 -21.79
CA GLY A 47 -12.55 17.92 -21.66
C GLY A 47 -13.52 18.67 -20.74
N GLY A 48 -14.45 17.98 -20.09
CA GLY A 48 -15.42 18.59 -19.18
C GLY A 48 -14.86 18.91 -17.79
N GLU A 49 -15.57 19.73 -17.04
CA GLU A 49 -15.19 20.14 -15.69
C GLU A 49 -15.07 18.97 -14.70
N LEU A 50 -15.97 17.98 -14.81
CA LEU A 50 -15.95 16.78 -13.98
C LEU A 50 -14.69 15.95 -14.24
N GLU A 51 -14.30 15.77 -15.49
CA GLU A 51 -13.05 15.06 -15.83
C GLU A 51 -11.84 15.77 -15.20
N ALA A 52 -11.74 17.09 -15.39
CA ALA A 52 -10.64 17.87 -14.85
C ALA A 52 -10.57 17.82 -13.31
N ALA A 53 -11.72 17.90 -12.64
CA ALA A 53 -11.82 17.78 -11.18
C ALA A 53 -11.39 16.40 -10.69
N MET A 54 -11.83 15.33 -11.33
CA MET A 54 -11.50 13.95 -10.95
C MET A 54 -10.04 13.60 -11.25
N LEU A 55 -9.47 14.08 -12.34
CA LEU A 55 -8.03 13.92 -12.64
C LEU A 55 -7.17 14.61 -11.58
N LYS A 56 -7.54 15.82 -11.16
CA LYS A 56 -6.86 16.55 -10.07
C LYS A 56 -6.99 15.80 -8.76
N ALA A 57 -8.20 15.32 -8.41
CA ALA A 57 -8.44 14.55 -7.19
C ALA A 57 -7.63 13.24 -7.17
N ALA A 58 -7.62 12.48 -8.28
CA ALA A 58 -6.85 11.26 -8.42
C ALA A 58 -5.33 11.51 -8.29
N ARG A 59 -4.83 12.60 -8.87
CA ARG A 59 -3.43 13.00 -8.74
C ARG A 59 -3.08 13.34 -7.29
N ASN A 60 -3.91 14.15 -6.62
CA ASN A 60 -3.69 14.55 -5.24
C ASN A 60 -3.74 13.36 -4.31
N LEU A 61 -4.73 12.48 -4.44
CA LEU A 61 -4.82 11.24 -3.66
C LEU A 61 -3.53 10.40 -3.80
N ARG A 62 -3.05 10.25 -5.02
CA ARG A 62 -1.84 9.48 -5.29
C ARG A 62 -0.59 10.11 -4.66
N MET A 63 -0.41 11.44 -4.80
CA MET A 63 0.81 12.12 -4.36
C MET A 63 0.83 12.39 -2.86
N ILE A 64 -0.32 12.68 -2.25
CA ILE A 64 -0.40 13.12 -0.86
C ILE A 64 -0.68 11.95 0.10
N ILE A 65 -1.42 10.94 -0.36
CA ILE A 65 -1.82 9.82 0.50
C ILE A 65 -1.16 8.52 0.06
N LEU A 66 -1.37 8.10 -1.19
CA LEU A 66 -1.00 6.75 -1.64
C LEU A 66 0.52 6.51 -1.63
N ILE A 67 1.30 7.43 -2.18
CA ILE A 67 2.76 7.28 -2.22
C ILE A 67 3.39 7.39 -0.83
N PRO A 68 3.08 8.39 0.01
CA PRO A 68 3.65 8.45 1.35
C PRO A 68 3.25 7.26 2.22
N SER A 69 1.99 6.84 2.21
CA SER A 69 1.53 5.69 3.01
C SER A 69 2.17 4.37 2.53
N PHE A 70 2.36 4.19 1.23
CA PHE A 70 3.11 3.06 0.67
C PHE A 70 4.54 3.02 1.19
N ILE A 71 5.27 4.15 1.12
CA ILE A 71 6.65 4.23 1.59
C ILE A 71 6.72 3.94 3.10
N LEU A 72 5.82 4.53 3.89
CA LEU A 72 5.78 4.31 5.33
C LEU A 72 5.42 2.86 5.68
N ALA A 73 4.44 2.26 4.99
CA ALA A 73 4.06 0.87 5.20
C ALA A 73 5.23 -0.09 4.94
N TRP A 74 5.97 0.11 3.85
CA TRP A 74 7.16 -0.68 3.55
C TRP A 74 8.29 -0.42 4.55
N SER A 75 8.59 0.84 4.87
CA SER A 75 9.67 1.20 5.80
C SER A 75 9.44 0.61 7.18
N PHE A 76 8.26 0.81 7.76
CA PHE A 76 7.95 0.23 9.07
C PHE A 76 7.80 -1.29 9.01
N GLY A 77 7.25 -1.85 7.93
CA GLY A 77 7.15 -3.29 7.76
C GLY A 77 8.51 -3.97 7.70
N LEU A 78 9.47 -3.42 6.96
CA LEU A 78 10.84 -3.91 6.91
C LEU A 78 11.57 -3.72 8.24
N PHE A 79 11.37 -2.60 8.92
CA PHE A 79 11.92 -2.37 10.26
C PHE A 79 11.42 -3.42 11.26
N LEU A 80 10.10 -3.67 11.32
CA LEU A 80 9.51 -4.68 12.19
C LEU A 80 10.00 -6.09 11.85
N PHE A 81 10.15 -6.39 10.58
CA PHE A 81 10.71 -7.66 10.12
C PHE A 81 12.18 -7.80 10.52
N ALA A 82 12.97 -6.74 10.33
CA ALA A 82 14.35 -6.72 10.76
C ALA A 82 14.47 -6.95 12.27
N THR A 83 13.70 -6.25 13.09
CA THR A 83 13.72 -6.43 14.57
C THR A 83 13.26 -7.81 15.00
N TYR A 84 12.32 -8.43 14.29
CA TYR A 84 11.89 -9.81 14.55
C TYR A 84 13.00 -10.83 14.27
N ILE A 85 13.76 -10.63 13.19
CA ILE A 85 14.82 -11.54 12.75
C ILE A 85 16.10 -11.33 13.57
N THR A 86 16.42 -10.08 13.93
CA THR A 86 17.73 -9.67 14.44
C THR A 86 17.84 -9.72 15.97
N GLY A 87 16.99 -10.45 16.64
CA GLY A 87 17.27 -10.80 18.03
C GLY A 87 18.69 -11.40 18.20
N ASP A 88 19.30 -11.87 17.11
CA ASP A 88 20.67 -12.34 17.06
C ASP A 88 21.28 -12.17 15.66
N TRP A 89 21.99 -11.06 15.42
CA TRP A 89 22.67 -10.74 14.16
C TRP A 89 23.85 -11.69 13.83
N SER A 90 24.22 -12.58 14.74
CA SER A 90 25.30 -13.55 14.52
C SER A 90 24.88 -14.76 13.69
N ARG A 91 23.57 -14.94 13.46
CA ARG A 91 23.03 -16.10 12.74
C ARG A 91 23.10 -15.92 11.22
N PRO A 92 23.50 -16.95 10.48
CA PRO A 92 23.51 -16.91 9.02
C PRO A 92 22.10 -16.66 8.43
N ILE A 93 21.99 -15.83 7.38
CA ILE A 93 20.73 -15.48 6.73
C ILE A 93 19.87 -16.71 6.37
N PRO A 94 20.41 -17.83 5.84
CA PRO A 94 19.61 -19.02 5.54
C PRO A 94 18.91 -19.63 6.77
N GLU A 95 19.57 -19.65 7.92
CA GLU A 95 18.99 -20.16 9.16
C GLU A 95 17.86 -19.25 9.67
N VAL A 96 18.07 -17.94 9.57
CA VAL A 96 17.07 -16.94 9.95
C VAL A 96 15.84 -17.06 9.04
N LEU A 97 16.01 -17.21 7.73
CA LEU A 97 14.91 -17.38 6.80
C LEU A 97 14.11 -18.68 7.04
N ALA A 98 14.79 -19.75 7.51
CA ALA A 98 14.13 -21.00 7.88
C ALA A 98 13.24 -20.88 9.12
N THR A 99 13.49 -19.89 10.00
CA THR A 99 12.68 -19.62 11.19
C THR A 99 11.46 -18.74 10.92
N VAL A 100 11.37 -18.13 9.73
CA VAL A 100 10.27 -17.24 9.36
C VAL A 100 8.98 -18.05 9.18
N PRO A 101 7.88 -17.70 9.89
CA PRO A 101 6.61 -18.41 9.78
C PRO A 101 6.05 -18.40 8.35
N HIS A 102 5.40 -19.48 7.94
CA HIS A 102 4.82 -19.60 6.59
C HIS A 102 3.79 -18.49 6.27
N TRP A 103 3.03 -18.01 7.26
CA TRP A 103 2.07 -16.92 7.07
C TRP A 103 2.73 -15.61 6.61
N PHE A 104 3.99 -15.37 7.01
CA PHE A 104 4.74 -14.18 6.60
C PHE A 104 5.01 -14.16 5.10
N TRP A 105 5.34 -15.31 4.52
CA TRP A 105 5.55 -15.43 3.07
C TRP A 105 4.26 -15.17 2.29
N GLY A 106 3.12 -15.68 2.79
CA GLY A 106 1.80 -15.35 2.24
C GLY A 106 1.53 -13.86 2.25
N LYS A 107 1.75 -13.21 3.40
CA LYS A 107 1.63 -11.76 3.55
C LYS A 107 2.54 -10.98 2.59
N LEU A 108 3.79 -11.39 2.46
CA LEU A 108 4.75 -10.74 1.56
C LEU A 108 4.29 -10.82 0.10
N ILE A 109 3.80 -11.98 -0.35
CA ILE A 109 3.25 -12.16 -1.71
C ILE A 109 2.07 -11.22 -1.94
N LEU A 110 1.14 -11.12 -0.98
CA LEU A 110 -0.02 -10.23 -1.07
C LEU A 110 0.39 -8.75 -1.13
N VAL A 111 1.35 -8.33 -0.31
CA VAL A 111 1.87 -6.96 -0.30
C VAL A 111 2.59 -6.63 -1.60
N LEU A 112 3.36 -7.56 -2.16
CA LEU A 112 3.99 -7.40 -3.48
C LEU A 112 2.92 -7.30 -4.59
N GLY A 113 1.87 -8.11 -4.52
CA GLY A 113 0.72 -8.02 -5.42
C GLY A 113 0.03 -6.64 -5.37
N LEU A 114 -0.21 -6.11 -4.17
CA LEU A 114 -0.77 -4.75 -3.98
C LEU A 114 0.19 -3.66 -4.49
N SER A 115 1.49 -3.84 -4.32
CA SER A 115 2.51 -2.90 -4.84
C SER A 115 2.49 -2.87 -6.36
N GLY A 116 2.40 -4.04 -7.01
CA GLY A 116 2.21 -4.15 -8.45
C GLY A 116 0.90 -3.53 -8.92
N TYR A 117 -0.19 -3.75 -8.18
CA TYR A 117 -1.49 -3.13 -8.44
C TYR A 117 -1.43 -1.60 -8.36
N GLN A 118 -0.74 -1.03 -7.37
CA GLN A 118 -0.49 0.42 -7.31
C GLN A 118 0.27 0.92 -8.55
N GLY A 119 1.28 0.20 -8.99
CA GLY A 119 2.03 0.51 -10.21
C GLY A 119 1.13 0.54 -11.44
N PHE A 120 0.26 -0.46 -11.57
CA PHE A 120 -0.76 -0.52 -12.63
C PHE A 120 -1.70 0.69 -12.58
N LEU A 121 -2.30 1.01 -11.41
CA LEU A 121 -3.17 2.18 -11.26
C LEU A 121 -2.46 3.50 -11.57
N SER A 122 -1.18 3.62 -11.19
CA SER A 122 -0.39 4.81 -11.49
C SER A 122 -0.17 4.99 -12.99
N SER A 123 0.09 3.90 -13.71
CA SER A 123 0.23 3.91 -15.17
C SER A 123 -1.10 4.22 -15.86
N ALA A 124 -2.19 3.62 -15.39
CA ALA A 124 -3.53 3.88 -15.90
C ALA A 124 -3.95 5.35 -15.70
N GLY A 125 -3.64 5.94 -14.54
CA GLY A 125 -3.91 7.36 -14.28
C GLY A 125 -3.18 8.30 -15.22
N LYS A 126 -1.93 7.98 -15.60
CA LYS A 126 -1.17 8.74 -16.61
C LYS A 126 -1.83 8.66 -17.99
N ARG A 127 -2.31 7.48 -18.39
CA ARG A 127 -3.01 7.26 -19.67
C ARG A 127 -4.34 8.00 -19.70
N LEU A 128 -5.15 7.92 -18.64
CA LEU A 128 -6.39 8.68 -18.53
C LEU A 128 -6.14 10.19 -18.61
N ALA A 129 -5.09 10.70 -17.99
CA ALA A 129 -4.69 12.10 -18.09
C ALA A 129 -4.25 12.51 -19.52
N ALA A 130 -3.75 11.56 -20.31
CA ALA A 130 -3.45 11.73 -21.73
C ALA A 130 -4.68 11.55 -22.66
N GLY A 131 -5.88 11.33 -22.09
CA GLY A 131 -7.12 11.13 -22.85
C GLY A 131 -7.35 9.69 -23.34
N GLU A 132 -6.48 8.74 -22.96
CA GLU A 132 -6.63 7.33 -23.35
C GLU A 132 -7.68 6.62 -22.46
N ARG A 133 -8.80 6.24 -23.01
CA ARG A 133 -9.90 5.54 -22.32
C ARG A 133 -9.98 4.07 -22.77
N LYS A 134 -8.99 3.25 -22.40
CA LYS A 134 -8.93 1.83 -22.81
C LYS A 134 -9.94 0.93 -22.09
N HIS A 135 -10.34 1.30 -20.88
CA HIS A 135 -11.20 0.49 -20.03
C HIS A 135 -12.53 1.16 -19.79
N THR A 136 -13.58 0.36 -19.60
CA THR A 136 -14.94 0.83 -19.32
C THR A 136 -15.08 1.26 -17.86
N GLU A 137 -16.12 2.05 -17.55
CA GLU A 137 -16.49 2.41 -16.17
C GLU A 137 -16.68 1.16 -15.29
N ARG A 138 -17.36 0.13 -15.83
CA ARG A 138 -17.61 -1.13 -15.13
C ARG A 138 -16.31 -1.85 -14.75
N TYR A 139 -15.30 -1.80 -15.60
CA TYR A 139 -13.98 -2.36 -15.31
C TYR A 139 -13.34 -1.70 -14.08
N TRP A 140 -13.35 -0.37 -13.99
CA TRP A 140 -12.81 0.36 -12.86
C TRP A 140 -13.57 0.11 -11.56
N ARG A 141 -14.89 -0.04 -11.63
CA ARG A 141 -15.71 -0.41 -10.47
C ARG A 141 -15.33 -1.79 -9.92
N LEU A 142 -15.11 -2.78 -10.79
CA LEU A 142 -14.64 -4.11 -10.38
C LEU A 142 -13.22 -4.07 -9.79
N MET A 143 -12.34 -3.25 -10.35
CA MET A 143 -10.99 -3.06 -9.82
C MET A 143 -10.98 -2.52 -8.39
N THR A 144 -12.01 -1.82 -7.95
CA THR A 144 -12.14 -1.35 -6.55
C THR A 144 -12.18 -2.51 -5.55
N GLU A 145 -12.71 -3.67 -5.93
CA GLU A 145 -12.86 -4.81 -5.01
C GLU A 145 -11.53 -5.56 -4.76
N VAL A 146 -10.56 -5.43 -5.66
CA VAL A 146 -9.28 -6.17 -5.57
C VAL A 146 -8.51 -5.88 -4.27
N PRO A 147 -8.26 -4.63 -3.87
CA PRO A 147 -7.54 -4.35 -2.63
C PRO A 147 -8.30 -4.81 -1.38
N PHE A 148 -9.64 -4.78 -1.44
CA PHE A 148 -10.48 -5.24 -0.33
C PHE A 148 -10.34 -6.75 -0.10
N LEU A 149 -10.41 -7.55 -1.17
CA LEU A 149 -10.21 -8.99 -1.08
C LEU A 149 -8.81 -9.35 -0.58
N VAL A 150 -7.79 -8.64 -1.07
CA VAL A 150 -6.41 -8.84 -0.61
C VAL A 150 -6.25 -8.44 0.85
N ALA A 151 -6.88 -7.36 1.30
CA ALA A 151 -6.81 -6.92 2.70
C ALA A 151 -7.45 -7.92 3.67
N ILE A 152 -8.51 -8.64 3.25
CA ILE A 152 -9.11 -9.71 4.06
C ILE A 152 -8.18 -10.93 4.14
N ALA A 153 -7.43 -11.22 3.09
CA ALA A 153 -6.54 -12.39 3.02
C ALA A 153 -5.17 -12.16 3.69
N ALA A 154 -4.78 -10.91 3.97
CA ALA A 154 -3.48 -10.52 4.54
C ALA A 154 -3.48 -10.48 6.06
#